data_ddee52d1bf37dc5aebe58aa7b73274fa
#
_entry.id   ddee52d1bf37dc5aebe58aa7b73274fa
#
_cell.length_a   1.000
_cell.length_b   1.000
_cell.length_c   1.000
_cell.angle_alpha   90.00
_cell.angle_beta   90.00
_cell.angle_gamma   90.00
#
_symmetry.space_group_name_H-M   'P 1'
#
loop_
_entity.id
_entity.type
_entity.pdbx_description
1 polymer ?
#
loop_
_entity_poly.entity_id
_entity_poly.type
_entity_poly.pdbx_seq_one_letter_code
_entity_poly.pdbx_strand_id
1 'polypeptide(L)'
;MHIRYQQLIAICLALMFAPEVSAYENHQMWDKVRVGGKLCMKSHEHHGQSPLWVSKKGARAYSRRAWERFTTWEYGKAWGKLRLAAGRRERCVQTGKRWMCSIIARPCRPWRRRRRR
;
A
#
# COMPACT_ATOMS: atom_id res chain seq x y z
N MET A 1 -18.30 -5.82 -52.71
CA MET A 1 -16.99 -5.38 -52.17
C MET A 1 -17.04 -4.09 -51.33
N HIS A 2 -18.13 -3.33 -51.34
CA HIS A 2 -18.22 -2.08 -50.55
C HIS A 2 -18.62 -2.21 -49.08
N ILE A 3 -19.14 -3.35 -48.64
CA ILE A 3 -19.65 -3.58 -47.30
C ILE A 3 -18.48 -3.77 -46.26
N ARG A 4 -17.34 -4.27 -46.69
CA ARG A 4 -16.20 -4.54 -45.80
C ARG A 4 -15.45 -3.26 -45.35
N TYR A 5 -15.47 -2.21 -46.13
CA TYR A 5 -14.79 -0.95 -45.80
C TYR A 5 -15.51 -0.13 -44.74
N GLN A 6 -16.85 -0.14 -44.79
CA GLN A 6 -17.65 0.61 -43.79
C GLN A 6 -17.57 -0.04 -42.39
N GLN A 7 -17.47 -1.35 -42.32
CA GLN A 7 -17.31 -2.05 -41.02
C GLN A 7 -15.93 -1.80 -40.41
N LEU A 8 -14.86 -1.71 -41.17
CA LEU A 8 -13.53 -1.40 -40.67
C LEU A 8 -13.42 0.04 -40.15
N ILE A 9 -14.10 1.01 -40.77
CA ILE A 9 -14.13 2.40 -40.30
C ILE A 9 -14.88 2.52 -39.00
N ALA A 10 -15.98 1.79 -38.82
CA ALA A 10 -16.77 1.79 -37.58
C ALA A 10 -15.99 1.20 -36.40
N ILE A 11 -15.18 0.17 -36.62
CA ILE A 11 -14.32 -0.43 -35.57
C ILE A 11 -13.18 0.51 -35.18
N CYS A 12 -12.57 1.21 -36.12
CA CYS A 12 -11.52 2.19 -35.82
C CYS A 12 -12.04 3.41 -35.04
N LEU A 13 -13.27 3.86 -35.32
CA LEU A 13 -13.89 4.97 -34.58
C LEU A 13 -14.30 4.59 -33.17
N ALA A 14 -14.68 3.34 -32.91
CA ALA A 14 -15.03 2.85 -31.58
C ALA A 14 -13.79 2.76 -30.65
N LEU A 15 -12.60 2.58 -31.19
CA LEU A 15 -11.34 2.54 -30.41
C LEU A 15 -10.84 3.93 -30.00
N MET A 16 -11.37 5.00 -30.57
CA MET A 16 -10.99 6.38 -30.22
C MET A 16 -11.75 6.94 -29.01
N PHE A 17 -12.79 6.25 -28.54
CA PHE A 17 -13.57 6.62 -27.35
C PHE A 17 -13.34 5.65 -26.18
N ALA A 18 -12.16 5.08 -26.04
CA ALA A 18 -11.82 4.42 -24.81
C ALA A 18 -11.80 5.48 -23.70
N PRO A 19 -12.63 5.38 -22.65
CA PRO A 19 -12.58 6.33 -21.55
C PRO A 19 -11.21 6.25 -20.92
N GLU A 20 -10.55 7.38 -20.76
CA GLU A 20 -9.33 7.48 -19.94
C GLU A 20 -9.71 7.21 -18.47
N VAL A 21 -9.87 5.94 -18.15
CA VAL A 21 -10.08 5.50 -16.77
C VAL A 21 -8.71 5.16 -16.23
N SER A 22 -8.08 6.04 -15.49
CA SER A 22 -7.21 5.62 -14.38
C SER A 22 -6.22 6.65 -13.83
N ALA A 23 -6.11 7.86 -14.37
CA ALA A 23 -5.22 8.86 -13.77
C ALA A 23 -5.73 9.40 -12.42
N TYR A 24 -7.04 9.35 -12.17
CA TYR A 24 -7.66 9.92 -10.96
C TYR A 24 -7.53 9.03 -9.72
N GLU A 25 -7.62 7.72 -9.87
CA GLU A 25 -7.50 6.79 -8.72
C GLU A 25 -6.09 6.72 -8.14
N ASN A 26 -5.07 6.86 -8.97
CA ASN A 26 -3.68 6.84 -8.51
C ASN A 26 -3.29 8.05 -7.66
N HIS A 27 -3.93 9.20 -7.84
CA HIS A 27 -3.62 10.40 -7.05
C HIS A 27 -4.02 10.29 -5.59
N GLN A 28 -5.13 9.62 -5.29
CA GLN A 28 -5.62 9.46 -3.91
C GLN A 28 -4.74 8.52 -3.07
N MET A 29 -4.08 7.59 -3.70
CA MET A 29 -3.21 6.62 -3.01
C MET A 29 -1.98 7.28 -2.39
N TRP A 30 -1.51 8.38 -2.97
CA TRP A 30 -0.33 9.13 -2.53
C TRP A 30 -0.66 10.34 -1.65
N ASP A 31 -1.94 10.61 -1.42
CA ASP A 31 -2.37 11.70 -0.56
C ASP A 31 -1.87 11.49 0.88
N LYS A 32 -1.38 12.57 1.46
CA LYS A 32 -0.82 12.58 2.80
C LYS A 32 -1.67 13.44 3.73
N VAL A 33 -1.74 13.02 4.99
CA VAL A 33 -2.46 13.72 6.05
C VAL A 33 -1.57 13.84 7.29
N ARG A 34 -1.70 14.96 7.98
CA ARG A 34 -1.03 15.12 9.29
C ARG A 34 -1.82 14.41 10.38
N VAL A 35 -1.12 13.56 11.14
CA VAL A 35 -1.68 12.87 12.31
C VAL A 35 -0.72 13.10 13.47
N GLY A 36 -1.09 14.01 14.37
CA GLY A 36 -0.19 14.49 15.41
C GLY A 36 1.06 15.15 14.82
N GLY A 37 2.25 14.82 15.31
CA GLY A 37 3.54 15.29 14.79
C GLY A 37 4.07 14.52 13.59
N LYS A 38 3.23 13.77 12.89
CA LYS A 38 3.59 12.88 11.79
C LYS A 38 2.85 13.23 10.51
N LEU A 39 3.47 12.90 9.39
CA LEU A 39 2.84 12.90 8.07
C LEU A 39 2.57 11.46 7.68
N CYS A 40 1.31 11.10 7.45
CA CYS A 40 0.88 9.74 7.14
C CYS A 40 0.26 9.64 5.75
N MET A 41 0.30 8.48 5.13
CA MET A 41 -0.51 8.18 3.96
C MET A 41 -1.99 8.26 4.35
N LYS A 42 -2.81 8.95 3.54
CA LYS A 42 -4.22 9.20 3.90
C LYS A 42 -5.07 7.93 3.81
N SER A 43 -4.93 7.19 2.74
CA SER A 43 -5.80 6.06 2.42
C SER A 43 -5.06 4.76 2.09
N HIS A 44 -3.74 4.74 2.23
CA HIS A 44 -2.93 3.58 1.89
C HIS A 44 -2.39 2.89 3.12
N GLU A 45 -2.81 1.66 3.33
CA GLU A 45 -2.31 0.78 4.37
C GLU A 45 -1.39 -0.28 3.77
N HIS A 46 -0.32 -0.61 4.47
CA HIS A 46 0.55 -1.71 4.14
C HIS A 46 0.30 -2.91 5.04
N HIS A 47 0.55 -4.08 4.48
CA HIS A 47 0.41 -5.37 5.15
C HIS A 47 1.77 -6.03 5.32
N GLY A 48 1.99 -6.63 6.49
CA GLY A 48 3.08 -7.56 6.73
C GLY A 48 2.52 -8.87 7.20
N GLN A 49 3.07 -9.98 6.73
CA GLN A 49 2.62 -11.32 7.10
C GLN A 49 3.81 -12.24 7.31
N SER A 50 3.72 -13.12 8.31
CA SER A 50 4.67 -14.19 8.52
C SER A 50 4.23 -15.47 7.79
N PRO A 51 5.17 -16.35 7.43
CA PRO A 51 4.82 -17.75 7.20
C PRO A 51 4.37 -18.41 8.51
N LEU A 52 3.99 -19.66 8.45
CA LEU A 52 3.80 -20.49 9.66
C LEU A 52 5.13 -20.61 10.41
N TRP A 53 5.14 -20.20 11.66
CA TRP A 53 6.32 -20.12 12.50
C TRP A 53 6.16 -20.96 13.76
N VAL A 54 7.26 -21.42 14.35
CA VAL A 54 7.25 -22.27 15.55
C VAL A 54 6.75 -21.57 16.80
N SER A 55 6.82 -20.24 16.86
CA SER A 55 6.35 -19.46 18.00
C SER A 55 5.54 -18.23 17.56
N LYS A 56 4.59 -17.83 18.39
CA LYS A 56 3.81 -16.62 18.21
C LYS A 56 4.70 -15.36 18.19
N LYS A 57 5.66 -15.30 19.11
CA LYS A 57 6.64 -14.20 19.19
C LYS A 57 7.44 -14.06 17.90
N GLY A 58 7.95 -15.17 17.37
CA GLY A 58 8.72 -15.19 16.13
C GLY A 58 7.87 -14.82 14.91
N ALA A 59 6.65 -15.33 14.80
CA ALA A 59 5.71 -14.97 13.73
C ALA A 59 5.37 -13.47 13.77
N ARG A 60 5.12 -12.91 14.95
CA ARG A 60 4.85 -11.48 15.12
C ARG A 60 6.05 -10.63 14.70
N ALA A 61 7.24 -10.98 15.15
CA ALA A 61 8.47 -10.27 14.77
C ALA A 61 8.71 -10.32 13.26
N TYR A 62 8.43 -11.45 12.62
CA TYR A 62 8.55 -11.60 11.18
C TYR A 62 7.56 -10.69 10.44
N SER A 63 6.29 -10.70 10.81
CA SER A 63 5.26 -9.88 10.17
C SER A 63 5.57 -8.38 10.25
N ARG A 64 6.10 -7.92 11.38
CA ARG A 64 6.54 -6.52 11.57
C ARG A 64 7.70 -6.15 10.66
N ARG A 65 8.72 -7.00 10.58
CA ARG A 65 9.85 -6.79 9.65
C ARG A 65 9.43 -6.84 8.19
N ALA A 66 8.50 -7.72 7.84
CA ALA A 66 7.93 -7.78 6.49
C ALA A 66 7.23 -6.48 6.11
N TRP A 67 6.43 -5.90 7.02
CA TRP A 67 5.80 -4.61 6.85
C TRP A 67 6.84 -3.49 6.65
N GLU A 68 7.85 -3.42 7.52
CA GLU A 68 8.89 -2.39 7.45
C GLU A 68 9.72 -2.48 6.17
N ARG A 69 10.08 -3.69 5.76
CA ARG A 69 10.86 -3.93 4.54
C ARG A 69 10.08 -3.53 3.30
N PHE A 70 8.83 -3.96 3.19
CA PHE A 70 7.97 -3.63 2.05
C PHE A 70 7.71 -2.11 1.96
N THR A 71 7.39 -1.48 3.09
CA THR A 71 7.16 -0.04 3.15
C THR A 71 8.42 0.76 2.82
N THR A 72 9.58 0.32 3.29
CA THR A 72 10.87 0.94 2.96
C THR A 72 11.17 0.83 1.47
N TRP A 73 10.88 -0.31 0.88
CA TRP A 73 11.08 -0.52 -0.55
C TRP A 73 10.17 0.38 -1.39
N GLU A 74 8.91 0.54 -1.01
CA GLU A 74 7.94 1.31 -1.78
C GLU A 74 8.08 2.83 -1.57
N TYR A 75 8.29 3.28 -0.35
CA TYR A 75 8.27 4.71 0.01
C TYR A 75 9.59 5.27 0.52
N GLY A 76 10.57 4.44 0.79
CA GLY A 76 11.85 4.82 1.36
C GLY A 76 11.93 4.67 2.88
N LYS A 77 13.15 4.76 3.40
CA LYS A 77 13.47 4.49 4.82
C LYS A 77 12.71 5.35 5.83
N ALA A 78 12.40 6.58 5.48
CA ALA A 78 11.69 7.49 6.38
C ALA A 78 10.27 7.00 6.70
N TRP A 79 9.66 6.22 5.81
CA TRP A 79 8.30 5.70 5.91
C TRP A 79 8.22 4.30 6.49
N GLY A 80 9.31 3.54 6.43
CA GLY A 80 9.35 2.12 6.79
C GLY A 80 9.53 1.85 8.28
N LYS A 81 9.25 2.78 9.15
CA LYS A 81 9.36 2.60 10.61
C LYS A 81 8.00 2.32 11.23
N LEU A 82 7.75 1.07 11.57
CA LEU A 82 6.46 0.64 12.11
C LEU A 82 6.06 1.39 13.40
N ARG A 83 7.03 1.76 14.23
CA ARG A 83 6.79 2.55 15.44
C ARG A 83 6.12 3.91 15.18
N LEU A 84 6.25 4.45 13.96
CA LEU A 84 5.64 5.70 13.53
C LEU A 84 4.31 5.49 12.82
N ALA A 85 3.98 4.26 12.41
CA ALA A 85 2.78 3.95 11.66
C ALA A 85 1.50 4.29 12.43
N ALA A 86 0.44 4.62 11.69
CA ALA A 86 -0.87 4.90 12.23
C ALA A 86 -1.86 3.75 11.94
N GLY A 87 -2.89 3.63 12.76
CA GLY A 87 -3.96 2.64 12.56
C GLY A 87 -3.48 1.19 12.61
N ARG A 88 -2.52 0.92 13.43
CA ARG A 88 -1.85 -0.38 13.55
C ARG A 88 -2.79 -1.44 14.11
N ARG A 89 -2.93 -2.56 13.39
CA ARG A 89 -3.71 -3.72 13.78
C ARG A 89 -2.88 -4.97 13.57
N GLU A 90 -2.77 -5.79 14.59
CA GLU A 90 -2.05 -7.06 14.54
C GLU A 90 -3.00 -8.22 14.85
N ARG A 91 -2.82 -9.33 14.15
CA ARG A 91 -3.56 -10.57 14.38
C ARG A 91 -2.63 -11.77 14.24
N CYS A 92 -2.73 -12.70 15.18
CA CYS A 92 -2.02 -13.98 15.13
C CYS A 92 -3.03 -15.13 15.16
N VAL A 93 -2.81 -16.13 14.34
CA VAL A 93 -3.63 -17.33 14.25
C VAL A 93 -2.74 -18.56 14.45
N GLN A 94 -3.17 -19.46 15.31
CA GLN A 94 -2.50 -20.75 15.52
C GLN A 94 -3.11 -21.82 14.62
N THR A 95 -2.23 -22.54 13.92
CA THR A 95 -2.59 -23.69 13.09
C THR A 95 -1.76 -24.89 13.55
N GLY A 96 -2.38 -25.82 14.26
CA GLY A 96 -1.67 -26.88 14.93
C GLY A 96 -0.71 -26.32 16.00
N LYS A 97 0.56 -26.62 15.89
CA LYS A 97 1.61 -26.09 16.79
C LYS A 97 2.33 -24.85 16.26
N ARG A 98 1.91 -24.33 15.10
CA ARG A 98 2.55 -23.19 14.42
C ARG A 98 1.68 -21.96 14.46
N TRP A 99 2.31 -20.82 14.28
CA TRP A 99 1.68 -19.50 14.31
C TRP A 99 1.90 -18.74 13.01
N MET A 100 0.89 -18.04 12.60
CA MET A 100 0.98 -17.04 11.52
C MET A 100 0.45 -15.72 12.04
N CYS A 101 1.24 -14.66 11.92
CA CYS A 101 0.85 -13.31 12.31
C CYS A 101 0.78 -12.40 11.10
N SER A 102 -0.10 -11.42 11.17
CA SER A 102 -0.24 -10.36 10.18
C SER A 102 -0.35 -9.01 10.88
N ILE A 103 0.09 -7.97 10.20
CA ILE A 103 -0.02 -6.59 10.63
C ILE A 103 -0.49 -5.72 9.48
N ILE A 104 -1.35 -4.77 9.78
CA ILE A 104 -1.83 -3.75 8.86
C ILE A 104 -1.61 -2.39 9.52
N ALA A 105 -1.00 -1.47 8.81
CA ALA A 105 -0.77 -0.13 9.31
C ALA A 105 -0.55 0.86 8.17
N ARG A 106 -0.88 2.12 8.40
CA ARG A 106 -0.59 3.22 7.47
C ARG A 106 0.83 3.72 7.69
N PRO A 107 1.64 3.83 6.62
CA PRO A 107 2.97 4.41 6.71
C PRO A 107 2.90 5.87 7.12
N CYS A 108 3.78 6.25 8.05
CA CYS A 108 3.98 7.62 8.51
C CYS A 108 5.47 7.92 8.62
N ARG A 109 5.80 9.19 8.50
CA ARG A 109 7.14 9.72 8.78
C ARG A 109 7.06 10.93 9.69
N PRO A 110 8.16 11.33 10.38
CA PRO A 110 8.16 12.55 11.16
C PRO A 110 7.82 13.77 10.28
N TRP A 111 6.98 14.66 10.79
CA TRP A 111 6.74 15.95 10.16
C TRP A 111 7.83 16.92 10.60
N ARG A 112 8.72 17.31 9.69
CA ARG A 112 9.72 18.35 9.95
C ARG A 112 9.18 19.69 9.47
N ARG A 113 8.94 20.62 10.39
CA ARG A 113 8.78 22.03 10.02
C ARG A 113 10.08 22.48 9.34
N ARG A 114 9.98 23.06 8.14
CA ARG A 114 11.12 23.82 7.61
C ARG A 114 11.42 24.94 8.60
N ARG A 115 12.60 24.93 9.22
CA ARG A 115 13.10 26.11 9.92
C ARG A 115 13.21 27.21 8.88
N ARG A 116 12.42 28.28 9.02
CA ARG A 116 12.68 29.51 8.27
C ARG A 116 14.06 29.98 8.69
N ARG A 117 14.99 30.00 7.73
CA ARG A 117 16.27 30.70 7.91
C ARG A 117 16.03 32.19 7.79
#